data_447c931b0d82d12a5d302f5a76862eae
#
_entry.id   447c931b0d82d12a5d302f5a76862eae
#
_cell.length_a   1.000
_cell.length_b   1.000
_cell.length_c   1.000
_cell.angle_alpha   90.00
_cell.angle_beta   90.00
_cell.angle_gamma   90.00
#
_symmetry.space_group_name_H-M   'P 1'
#
loop_
_entity.id
_entity.type
_entity.pdbx_description
1 polymer ?
#
loop_
_entity_poly.entity_id
_entity_poly.type
_entity_poly.pdbx_seq_one_letter_code
_entity_poly.pdbx_strand_id
1 'polypeptide(L)'
;MGDILDKIGEYMNKKVKYGIAGACLMLIIFIVYMICTYNPDRYYKSYEEENYAIVMEIIRCFDERDSAALEKMFSNNVRSHNSVRAQIQSAFAIYNSKSSSCEEFFDQGVYESNASYGRYLYKSVGADMKKVVLEDGKEFDIGFIRCVINEKDSDEVGMRKIYLTDPEYGHLAIIGDVDHYTEKIVRRNIDASNGITEEYIDETASIVIRNGKTNEAHVIQNDEESIGKIEQMLQGMSMIPCSEESYDEWDYKYTLSNRKNQFKVMYIFRDGHCCVNDKDNNNTYYTIDDTSTYNELIEFAKSLVD
;
A
#
# COMPACT_ATOMS: atom_id res chain seq x y z
N MET A 1 -56.75 -4.46 -56.09
CA MET A 1 -55.35 -4.58 -55.79
C MET A 1 -54.88 -3.45 -54.89
N GLY A 2 -55.36 -2.20 -55.03
CA GLY A 2 -55.01 -1.04 -54.19
C GLY A 2 -55.41 -1.23 -52.71
N ASP A 3 -56.65 -1.71 -52.48
CA ASP A 3 -57.19 -1.83 -51.14
C ASP A 3 -56.43 -2.83 -50.22
N ILE A 4 -55.75 -3.82 -50.83
CA ILE A 4 -54.93 -4.78 -50.10
C ILE A 4 -53.57 -4.19 -49.72
N LEU A 5 -52.99 -3.39 -50.60
CA LEU A 5 -51.70 -2.71 -50.34
C LEU A 5 -51.82 -1.63 -49.27
N ASP A 6 -52.98 -0.93 -49.24
CA ASP A 6 -53.25 0.08 -48.20
C ASP A 6 -53.46 -0.58 -46.84
N LYS A 7 -54.14 -1.72 -46.74
CA LYS A 7 -54.29 -2.47 -45.49
C LYS A 7 -53.00 -3.09 -44.98
N ILE A 8 -52.12 -3.55 -45.88
CA ILE A 8 -50.79 -4.04 -45.52
C ILE A 8 -49.90 -2.87 -45.00
N GLY A 9 -49.98 -1.72 -45.68
CA GLY A 9 -49.26 -0.52 -45.24
C GLY A 9 -49.72 -0.02 -43.87
N GLU A 10 -51.01 -0.01 -43.62
CA GLU A 10 -51.60 0.33 -42.31
C GLU A 10 -51.20 -0.67 -41.20
N TYR A 11 -51.19 -1.94 -41.53
CA TYR A 11 -50.80 -3.02 -40.59
C TYR A 11 -49.30 -2.97 -40.26
N MET A 12 -48.46 -2.72 -41.30
CA MET A 12 -47.02 -2.55 -41.08
C MET A 12 -46.73 -1.27 -40.26
N ASN A 13 -47.45 -0.17 -40.54
CA ASN A 13 -47.31 1.06 -39.79
C ASN A 13 -47.73 0.93 -38.34
N LYS A 14 -48.77 0.12 -38.03
CA LYS A 14 -49.17 -0.23 -36.67
C LYS A 14 -48.08 -1.06 -35.96
N LYS A 15 -47.54 -2.09 -36.63
CA LYS A 15 -46.43 -2.90 -36.04
C LYS A 15 -45.19 -2.09 -35.72
N VAL A 16 -44.81 -1.18 -36.62
CA VAL A 16 -43.66 -0.26 -36.38
C VAL A 16 -43.96 0.67 -35.23
N LYS A 17 -45.17 1.25 -35.13
CA LYS A 17 -45.56 2.09 -33.98
C LYS A 17 -45.53 1.33 -32.67
N TYR A 18 -46.01 0.09 -32.62
CA TYR A 18 -45.94 -0.72 -31.41
C TYR A 18 -44.50 -1.13 -31.07
N GLY A 19 -43.65 -1.39 -32.05
CA GLY A 19 -42.22 -1.66 -31.85
C GLY A 19 -41.51 -0.47 -31.26
N ILE A 20 -41.75 0.73 -31.78
CA ILE A 20 -41.17 1.97 -31.23
C ILE A 20 -41.70 2.24 -29.84
N ALA A 21 -42.97 2.11 -29.58
CA ALA A 21 -43.58 2.27 -28.23
C ALA A 21 -42.98 1.29 -27.23
N GLY A 22 -42.77 0.02 -27.62
CA GLY A 22 -42.12 -0.98 -26.81
C GLY A 22 -40.65 -0.63 -26.48
N ALA A 23 -39.90 -0.16 -27.49
CA ALA A 23 -38.53 0.27 -27.30
C ALA A 23 -38.42 1.50 -26.36
N CYS A 24 -39.32 2.47 -26.51
CA CYS A 24 -39.41 3.63 -25.62
C CYS A 24 -39.75 3.22 -24.18
N LEU A 25 -40.68 2.29 -24.00
CA LEU A 25 -41.04 1.78 -22.67
C LEU A 25 -39.86 1.09 -22.01
N MET A 26 -39.14 0.24 -22.73
CA MET A 26 -37.94 -0.42 -22.21
C MET A 26 -36.85 0.59 -21.85
N LEU A 27 -36.68 1.64 -22.65
CA LEU A 27 -35.72 2.72 -22.35
C LEU A 27 -36.13 3.48 -21.08
N ILE A 28 -37.42 3.78 -20.91
CA ILE A 28 -37.95 4.43 -19.71
C ILE A 28 -37.72 3.54 -18.47
N ILE A 29 -38.03 2.24 -18.57
CA ILE A 29 -37.78 1.29 -17.49
C ILE A 29 -36.31 1.24 -17.14
N PHE A 30 -35.43 1.22 -18.13
CA PHE A 30 -33.98 1.24 -17.93
C PHE A 30 -33.51 2.54 -17.25
N ILE A 31 -34.01 3.71 -17.69
CA ILE A 31 -33.70 5.00 -17.08
C ILE A 31 -34.20 5.05 -15.63
N VAL A 32 -35.44 4.59 -15.36
CA VAL A 32 -35.97 4.53 -13.99
C VAL A 32 -35.16 3.57 -13.14
N TYR A 33 -34.79 2.42 -13.67
CA TYR A 33 -33.89 1.48 -12.98
C TYR A 33 -32.55 2.13 -12.64
N MET A 34 -31.93 2.81 -13.59
CA MET A 34 -30.67 3.53 -13.37
C MET A 34 -30.81 4.63 -12.30
N ILE A 35 -31.89 5.41 -12.33
CA ILE A 35 -32.18 6.46 -11.34
C ILE A 35 -32.40 5.84 -9.94
N CYS A 36 -33.20 4.76 -9.86
CA CYS A 36 -33.49 4.11 -8.58
C CYS A 36 -32.29 3.37 -7.98
N THR A 37 -31.37 2.89 -8.84
CA THR A 37 -30.15 2.21 -8.39
C THR A 37 -28.96 3.15 -8.22
N TYR A 38 -29.03 4.36 -8.81
CA TYR A 38 -28.00 5.38 -8.64
C TYR A 38 -28.13 6.01 -7.26
N ASN A 39 -27.16 5.72 -6.40
CA ASN A 39 -27.01 6.39 -5.11
C ASN A 39 -25.79 7.30 -5.20
N PRO A 40 -25.99 8.62 -5.42
CA PRO A 40 -24.89 9.58 -5.51
C PRO A 40 -24.04 9.61 -4.23
N ASP A 41 -24.64 9.42 -3.05
CA ASP A 41 -23.92 9.42 -1.77
C ASP A 41 -22.88 8.28 -1.70
N ARG A 42 -23.10 7.20 -2.43
CA ARG A 42 -22.18 6.07 -2.53
C ARG A 42 -20.89 6.42 -3.28
N TYR A 43 -20.96 7.41 -4.20
CA TYR A 43 -19.84 7.85 -5.03
C TYR A 43 -19.17 9.11 -4.51
N TYR A 44 -19.98 10.05 -4.00
CA TYR A 44 -19.53 11.39 -3.66
C TYR A 44 -19.57 11.69 -2.17
N LYS A 45 -19.95 10.69 -1.33
CA LYS A 45 -19.97 10.88 0.12
C LYS A 45 -18.56 11.29 0.57
N SER A 46 -18.46 12.50 1.09
CA SER A 46 -17.31 12.92 1.90
C SER A 46 -17.35 12.17 3.23
N TYR A 47 -16.20 11.68 3.66
CA TYR A 47 -16.04 11.02 4.95
C TYR A 47 -15.31 11.90 5.96
N GLU A 48 -15.00 13.14 5.60
CA GLU A 48 -14.16 14.04 6.38
C GLU A 48 -14.66 14.25 7.82
N GLU A 49 -15.94 14.64 7.99
CA GLU A 49 -16.52 14.82 9.32
C GLU A 49 -16.55 13.52 10.14
N GLU A 50 -16.90 12.41 9.49
CA GLU A 50 -16.92 11.09 10.11
C GLU A 50 -15.51 10.63 10.49
N ASN A 51 -14.53 10.84 9.59
CA ASN A 51 -13.13 10.52 9.84
C ASN A 51 -12.54 11.39 10.97
N TYR A 52 -12.89 12.68 11.03
CA TYR A 52 -12.51 13.54 12.14
C TYR A 52 -13.05 13.01 13.48
N ALA A 53 -14.33 12.67 13.53
CA ALA A 53 -14.94 12.11 14.75
C ALA A 53 -14.26 10.79 15.18
N ILE A 54 -13.90 9.94 14.22
CA ILE A 54 -13.23 8.66 14.48
C ILE A 54 -11.83 8.89 15.05
N VAL A 55 -11.01 9.77 14.46
CA VAL A 55 -9.66 10.00 14.98
C VAL A 55 -9.68 10.64 16.37
N MET A 56 -10.64 11.51 16.65
CA MET A 56 -10.84 12.08 17.99
C MET A 56 -11.26 10.99 18.99
N GLU A 57 -12.10 10.05 18.59
CA GLU A 57 -12.48 8.91 19.44
C GLU A 57 -11.29 7.95 19.67
N ILE A 58 -10.42 7.75 18.67
CA ILE A 58 -9.18 7.01 18.86
C ILE A 58 -8.31 7.69 19.91
N ILE A 59 -8.08 9.01 19.80
CA ILE A 59 -7.29 9.79 20.76
C ILE A 59 -7.92 9.68 22.18
N ARG A 60 -9.24 9.83 22.31
CA ARG A 60 -9.93 9.63 23.58
C ARG A 60 -9.65 8.24 24.16
N CYS A 61 -9.74 7.20 23.35
CA CYS A 61 -9.44 5.84 23.80
C CYS A 61 -7.98 5.68 24.27
N PHE A 62 -7.04 6.35 23.64
CA PHE A 62 -5.64 6.37 24.07
C PHE A 62 -5.50 7.10 25.42
N ASP A 63 -6.09 8.28 25.55
CA ASP A 63 -6.04 9.11 26.76
C ASP A 63 -6.68 8.42 28.00
N GLU A 64 -7.79 7.72 27.76
CA GLU A 64 -8.56 7.04 28.82
C GLU A 64 -8.12 5.58 29.02
N ARG A 65 -7.19 5.07 28.21
CA ARG A 65 -6.80 3.65 28.20
C ARG A 65 -7.97 2.69 27.97
N ASP A 66 -8.97 3.14 27.18
CA ASP A 66 -10.16 2.36 26.88
C ASP A 66 -9.89 1.33 25.77
N SER A 67 -9.20 0.25 26.14
CA SER A 67 -8.87 -0.84 25.20
C SER A 67 -10.12 -1.52 24.64
N ALA A 68 -11.21 -1.57 25.39
CA ALA A 68 -12.44 -2.24 24.97
C ALA A 68 -13.19 -1.44 23.89
N ALA A 69 -13.24 -0.12 24.03
CA ALA A 69 -13.82 0.76 23.00
C ALA A 69 -12.96 0.72 21.73
N LEU A 70 -11.64 0.82 21.88
CA LEU A 70 -10.71 0.78 20.74
C LEU A 70 -10.79 -0.57 19.97
N GLU A 71 -10.82 -1.70 20.68
CA GLU A 71 -10.97 -3.03 20.07
C GLU A 71 -12.27 -3.18 19.28
N LYS A 72 -13.38 -2.58 19.75
CA LYS A 72 -14.68 -2.63 19.08
C LYS A 72 -14.72 -1.87 17.75
N MET A 73 -13.83 -0.93 17.54
CA MET A 73 -13.77 -0.16 16.28
C MET A 73 -13.31 -1.03 15.11
N PHE A 74 -12.54 -2.08 15.38
CA PHE A 74 -12.00 -2.96 14.35
C PHE A 74 -13.08 -3.86 13.74
N SER A 75 -12.94 -4.15 12.46
CA SER A 75 -13.78 -5.09 11.73
C SER A 75 -13.74 -6.50 12.37
N ASN A 76 -14.78 -7.31 12.16
CA ASN A 76 -14.81 -8.68 12.68
C ASN A 76 -13.65 -9.51 12.18
N ASN A 77 -13.32 -9.35 10.88
CA ASN A 77 -12.21 -10.05 10.27
C ASN A 77 -10.88 -9.72 10.97
N VAL A 78 -10.56 -8.44 11.14
CA VAL A 78 -9.32 -8.01 11.81
C VAL A 78 -9.25 -8.54 13.25
N ARG A 79 -10.34 -8.47 14.03
CA ARG A 79 -10.38 -8.97 15.41
C ARG A 79 -10.20 -10.48 15.52
N SER A 80 -10.66 -11.23 14.51
CA SER A 80 -10.57 -12.69 14.54
C SER A 80 -9.19 -13.25 14.13
N HIS A 81 -8.45 -12.50 13.30
CA HIS A 81 -7.18 -12.96 12.72
C HIS A 81 -5.94 -12.31 13.35
N ASN A 82 -6.12 -11.22 14.10
CA ASN A 82 -5.02 -10.47 14.69
C ASN A 82 -5.11 -10.43 16.21
N SER A 83 -3.97 -10.32 16.86
CA SER A 83 -3.86 -10.12 18.32
C SER A 83 -4.11 -8.65 18.69
N VAL A 84 -5.24 -8.07 18.22
CA VAL A 84 -5.58 -6.65 18.35
C VAL A 84 -5.42 -6.15 19.79
N ARG A 85 -5.89 -6.93 20.78
CA ARG A 85 -5.77 -6.53 22.19
C ARG A 85 -4.32 -6.42 22.66
N ALA A 86 -3.44 -7.31 22.24
CA ALA A 86 -2.02 -7.24 22.59
C ALA A 86 -1.35 -6.04 21.91
N GLN A 87 -1.71 -5.76 20.65
CA GLN A 87 -1.22 -4.60 19.91
C GLN A 87 -1.69 -3.29 20.55
N ILE A 88 -2.94 -3.20 21.03
CA ILE A 88 -3.47 -2.05 21.79
C ILE A 88 -2.64 -1.82 23.05
N GLN A 89 -2.34 -2.88 23.83
CA GLN A 89 -1.54 -2.74 25.05
C GLN A 89 -0.13 -2.23 24.76
N SER A 90 0.49 -2.72 23.68
CA SER A 90 1.81 -2.25 23.25
C SER A 90 1.76 -0.77 22.82
N ALA A 91 0.74 -0.36 22.06
CA ALA A 91 0.55 1.04 21.67
C ALA A 91 0.32 1.95 22.89
N PHE A 92 -0.45 1.49 23.88
CA PHE A 92 -0.64 2.24 25.12
C PHE A 92 0.65 2.39 25.95
N ALA A 93 1.58 1.45 25.88
CA ALA A 93 2.86 1.58 26.57
C ALA A 93 3.72 2.71 25.93
N ILE A 94 3.60 2.92 24.64
CA ILE A 94 4.29 3.98 23.91
C ILE A 94 3.62 5.33 24.13
N TYR A 95 2.30 5.39 23.96
CA TYR A 95 1.46 6.55 24.27
C TYR A 95 1.20 6.60 25.77
N ASN A 96 2.17 7.02 26.55
CA ASN A 96 2.22 6.81 28.01
C ASN A 96 1.61 7.93 28.86
N SER A 97 1.16 9.02 28.23
CA SER A 97 0.54 10.19 28.90
C SER A 97 -0.67 10.65 28.09
N LYS A 98 -1.48 11.55 28.62
CA LYS A 98 -2.63 12.07 27.91
C LYS A 98 -2.24 13.13 26.89
N SER A 99 -3.07 13.31 25.87
CA SER A 99 -2.94 14.42 24.93
C SER A 99 -3.23 15.76 25.63
N SER A 100 -2.39 16.74 25.38
CA SER A 100 -2.58 18.13 25.80
C SER A 100 -3.12 19.01 24.67
N SER A 101 -2.77 18.68 23.43
CA SER A 101 -3.27 19.33 22.22
C SER A 101 -3.15 18.42 21.00
N CYS A 102 -3.94 18.73 19.98
CA CYS A 102 -3.80 18.21 18.62
C CYS A 102 -4.03 19.37 17.65
N GLU A 103 -3.23 19.45 16.58
CA GLU A 103 -3.21 20.67 15.78
C GLU A 103 -3.85 20.51 14.40
N GLU A 104 -3.53 19.46 13.64
CA GLU A 104 -3.83 19.41 12.21
C GLU A 104 -4.51 18.10 11.84
N PHE A 105 -5.75 18.20 11.39
CA PHE A 105 -6.48 17.06 10.83
C PHE A 105 -6.25 17.00 9.33
N PHE A 106 -5.92 15.81 8.84
CA PHE A 106 -5.73 15.53 7.42
C PHE A 106 -6.60 14.36 6.98
N ASP A 107 -7.64 14.64 6.18
CA ASP A 107 -8.45 13.60 5.55
C ASP A 107 -7.71 13.06 4.31
N GLN A 108 -7.26 11.81 4.36
CA GLN A 108 -6.61 11.14 3.21
C GLN A 108 -7.61 10.79 2.10
N GLY A 109 -8.92 10.89 2.40
CA GLY A 109 -9.97 10.51 1.46
C GLY A 109 -9.99 9.01 1.16
N VAL A 110 -10.11 8.67 -0.11
CA VAL A 110 -10.13 7.26 -0.57
C VAL A 110 -8.71 6.72 -0.60
N TYR A 111 -8.43 5.76 0.26
CA TYR A 111 -7.15 5.07 0.32
C TYR A 111 -7.04 3.97 -0.74
N GLU A 112 -8.09 3.15 -0.87
CA GLU A 112 -8.17 2.07 -1.83
C GLU A 112 -9.63 1.89 -2.28
N SER A 113 -9.84 1.62 -3.56
CA SER A 113 -11.17 1.33 -4.06
C SER A 113 -11.16 0.39 -5.25
N ASN A 114 -12.22 -0.41 -5.36
CA ASN A 114 -12.53 -1.21 -6.53
C ASN A 114 -13.98 -0.94 -6.92
N ALA A 115 -14.19 -0.57 -8.18
CA ALA A 115 -15.51 -0.26 -8.69
C ALA A 115 -15.77 -1.02 -9.99
N SER A 116 -17.03 -1.42 -10.20
CA SER A 116 -17.50 -2.06 -11.44
C SER A 116 -18.83 -1.47 -11.83
N TYR A 117 -18.98 -1.15 -13.12
CA TYR A 117 -20.22 -0.55 -13.68
C TYR A 117 -20.73 0.67 -12.88
N GLY A 118 -19.78 1.54 -12.46
CA GLY A 118 -20.11 2.73 -11.70
C GLY A 118 -20.57 2.48 -10.26
N ARG A 119 -20.27 1.33 -9.63
CA ARG A 119 -20.61 0.96 -8.26
C ARG A 119 -19.36 0.51 -7.53
N TYR A 120 -19.08 1.04 -6.35
CA TYR A 120 -18.02 0.54 -5.51
C TYR A 120 -18.36 -0.84 -4.98
N LEU A 121 -17.49 -1.81 -5.25
CA LEU A 121 -17.52 -3.15 -4.66
C LEU A 121 -16.72 -3.21 -3.38
N TYR A 122 -15.67 -2.38 -3.32
CA TYR A 122 -14.80 -2.19 -2.17
C TYR A 122 -14.39 -0.72 -2.09
N LYS A 123 -14.31 -0.18 -0.88
CA LYS A 123 -13.79 1.16 -0.63
C LYS A 123 -13.23 1.25 0.78
N SER A 124 -12.01 1.72 0.90
CA SER A 124 -11.41 2.12 2.16
C SER A 124 -11.05 3.60 2.16
N VAL A 125 -11.08 4.19 3.34
CA VAL A 125 -10.76 5.59 3.59
C VAL A 125 -9.82 5.69 4.77
N GLY A 126 -9.08 6.79 4.85
CA GLY A 126 -8.14 7.03 5.94
C GLY A 126 -8.09 8.48 6.34
N ALA A 127 -7.56 8.75 7.52
CA ALA A 127 -7.27 10.09 8.00
C ALA A 127 -6.16 10.05 9.05
N ASP A 128 -5.52 11.21 9.24
CA ASP A 128 -4.49 11.44 10.23
C ASP A 128 -4.85 12.66 11.09
N MET A 129 -4.53 12.59 12.38
CA MET A 129 -4.36 13.74 13.24
C MET A 129 -2.86 13.94 13.44
N LYS A 130 -2.35 15.06 12.97
CA LYS A 130 -0.96 15.46 13.10
C LYS A 130 -0.72 16.20 14.41
N LYS A 131 0.52 16.09 14.91
CA LYS A 131 0.97 16.81 16.09
C LYS A 131 0.05 16.64 17.31
N VAL A 132 -0.23 15.41 17.65
CA VAL A 132 -0.83 15.07 18.94
C VAL A 132 0.25 15.18 20.00
N VAL A 133 0.22 16.27 20.76
CA VAL A 133 1.23 16.55 21.79
C VAL A 133 0.73 16.00 23.13
N LEU A 134 1.54 15.19 23.79
CA LEU A 134 1.23 14.65 25.11
C LEU A 134 1.61 15.61 26.24
N GLU A 135 1.08 15.39 27.45
CA GLU A 135 1.42 16.17 28.64
C GLU A 135 2.91 16.09 29.02
N ASP A 136 3.60 14.98 28.63
CA ASP A 136 5.05 14.81 28.83
C ASP A 136 5.90 15.47 27.72
N GLY A 137 5.28 16.12 26.75
CA GLY A 137 5.93 16.85 25.65
C GLY A 137 6.27 15.99 24.43
N LYS A 138 5.97 14.69 24.44
CA LYS A 138 6.11 13.86 23.24
C LYS A 138 5.08 14.23 22.19
N GLU A 139 5.44 14.08 20.94
CA GLU A 139 4.59 14.38 19.79
C GLU A 139 4.39 13.12 18.94
N PHE A 140 3.17 12.89 18.52
CA PHE A 140 2.81 11.78 17.62
C PHE A 140 1.84 12.24 16.55
N ASP A 141 1.88 11.55 15.41
CA ASP A 141 0.77 11.53 14.46
C ASP A 141 -0.04 10.26 14.71
N ILE A 142 -1.36 10.39 14.77
CA ILE A 142 -2.28 9.26 14.92
C ILE A 142 -3.14 9.18 13.67
N GLY A 143 -3.09 8.04 12.99
CA GLY A 143 -3.88 7.83 11.79
C GLY A 143 -4.57 6.48 11.78
N PHE A 144 -5.48 6.32 10.81
CA PHE A 144 -6.19 5.08 10.64
C PHE A 144 -6.56 4.83 9.17
N ILE A 145 -6.83 3.57 8.86
CA ILE A 145 -7.45 3.11 7.63
C ILE A 145 -8.64 2.23 7.99
N ARG A 146 -9.81 2.51 7.39
CA ARG A 146 -11.03 1.71 7.57
C ARG A 146 -11.66 1.32 6.24
N CYS A 147 -12.24 0.15 6.17
CA CYS A 147 -13.11 -0.29 5.08
C CYS A 147 -14.52 0.26 5.31
N VAL A 148 -15.07 0.97 4.35
CA VAL A 148 -16.43 1.55 4.41
C VAL A 148 -17.41 0.83 3.50
N ILE A 149 -16.91 0.10 2.50
CA ILE A 149 -17.69 -0.74 1.60
C ILE A 149 -16.90 -2.01 1.31
N ASN A 150 -17.48 -3.16 1.55
CA ASN A 150 -17.08 -4.43 0.97
C ASN A 150 -18.33 -5.27 0.71
N GLU A 151 -18.71 -5.39 -0.57
CA GLU A 151 -19.91 -6.14 -0.97
C GLU A 151 -19.74 -7.66 -0.96
N LYS A 152 -18.48 -8.11 -0.97
CA LYS A 152 -18.15 -9.54 -0.95
C LYS A 152 -18.05 -10.08 0.48
N ASP A 153 -17.61 -9.24 1.40
CA ASP A 153 -17.36 -9.62 2.78
C ASP A 153 -17.68 -8.46 3.73
N SER A 154 -18.85 -8.54 4.36
CA SER A 154 -19.31 -7.53 5.33
C SER A 154 -18.48 -7.54 6.63
N ASP A 155 -17.80 -8.64 6.96
CA ASP A 155 -16.97 -8.76 8.15
C ASP A 155 -15.65 -7.97 8.04
N GLU A 156 -15.28 -7.53 6.83
CA GLU A 156 -14.19 -6.61 6.62
C GLU A 156 -14.56 -5.13 6.81
N VAL A 157 -15.87 -4.79 6.85
CA VAL A 157 -16.30 -3.40 7.05
C VAL A 157 -16.00 -2.98 8.50
N GLY A 158 -15.29 -1.87 8.65
CA GLY A 158 -14.80 -1.35 9.93
C GLY A 158 -13.33 -0.95 9.88
N MET A 159 -12.75 -0.70 11.04
CA MET A 159 -11.34 -0.35 11.15
C MET A 159 -10.46 -1.51 10.68
N ARG A 160 -9.49 -1.20 9.82
CA ARG A 160 -8.46 -2.16 9.40
C ARG A 160 -7.18 -1.98 10.20
N LYS A 161 -6.72 -0.75 10.32
CA LYS A 161 -5.51 -0.45 11.10
C LYS A 161 -5.55 0.95 11.70
N ILE A 162 -4.89 1.10 12.83
CA ILE A 162 -4.56 2.37 13.48
C ILE A 162 -3.04 2.40 13.62
N TYR A 163 -2.41 3.54 13.37
CA TYR A 163 -0.98 3.72 13.53
C TYR A 163 -0.65 4.95 14.37
N LEU A 164 0.38 4.78 15.18
CA LEU A 164 1.01 5.81 15.99
C LEU A 164 2.39 6.07 15.40
N THR A 165 2.62 7.27 14.92
CA THR A 165 3.83 7.66 14.20
C THR A 165 4.56 8.75 14.96
N ASP A 166 5.83 8.53 15.25
CA ASP A 166 6.74 9.55 15.75
C ASP A 166 7.30 10.33 14.55
N PRO A 167 7.37 11.67 14.59
CA PRO A 167 7.86 12.48 13.47
C PRO A 167 9.32 12.17 13.08
N GLU A 168 10.16 11.74 14.04
CA GLU A 168 11.57 11.43 13.81
C GLU A 168 11.80 9.96 13.45
N TYR A 169 11.14 9.03 14.19
CA TYR A 169 11.42 7.60 14.09
C TYR A 169 10.42 6.83 13.22
N GLY A 170 9.32 7.44 12.81
CA GLY A 170 8.28 6.79 12.01
C GLY A 170 7.28 5.99 12.85
N HIS A 171 6.67 4.95 12.29
CA HIS A 171 5.65 4.17 13.00
C HIS A 171 6.24 3.45 14.22
N LEU A 172 5.74 3.80 15.41
CA LEU A 172 6.09 3.14 16.67
C LEU A 172 5.05 2.10 17.10
N ALA A 173 3.80 2.22 16.67
CA ALA A 173 2.80 1.19 16.86
C ALA A 173 1.86 1.11 15.66
N ILE A 174 1.44 -0.11 15.36
CA ILE A 174 0.35 -0.38 14.43
C ILE A 174 -0.57 -1.41 15.07
N ILE A 175 -1.87 -1.12 15.08
CA ILE A 175 -2.90 -1.98 15.63
C ILE A 175 -3.78 -2.43 14.47
N GLY A 176 -4.09 -3.72 14.40
CA GLY A 176 -4.97 -4.32 13.40
C GLY A 176 -4.23 -5.14 12.37
N ASP A 177 -4.50 -4.89 11.10
CA ASP A 177 -3.97 -5.66 9.98
C ASP A 177 -2.50 -5.26 9.70
N VAL A 178 -1.57 -6.05 10.24
CA VAL A 178 -0.12 -5.81 10.19
C VAL A 178 0.57 -7.03 9.62
N ASP A 179 1.33 -6.85 8.55
CA ASP A 179 2.20 -7.88 8.04
C ASP A 179 3.49 -7.99 8.88
N HIS A 180 4.13 -9.14 8.80
CA HIS A 180 5.36 -9.44 9.55
C HIS A 180 6.51 -8.44 9.28
N TYR A 181 6.57 -7.93 8.05
CA TYR A 181 7.55 -6.93 7.67
C TYR A 181 7.33 -5.59 8.39
N THR A 182 6.09 -5.14 8.43
CA THR A 182 5.68 -3.91 9.14
C THR A 182 5.92 -4.05 10.66
N GLU A 183 5.70 -5.23 11.25
CA GLU A 183 6.01 -5.48 12.66
C GLU A 183 7.50 -5.29 12.98
N LYS A 184 8.39 -5.74 12.09
CA LYS A 184 9.85 -5.54 12.26
C LYS A 184 10.23 -4.06 12.20
N ILE A 185 9.64 -3.29 11.26
CA ILE A 185 9.87 -1.85 11.16
C ILE A 185 9.45 -1.16 12.47
N VAL A 186 8.26 -1.46 12.97
CA VAL A 186 7.75 -0.88 14.22
C VAL A 186 8.69 -1.19 15.39
N ARG A 187 9.14 -2.44 15.55
CA ARG A 187 10.10 -2.81 16.59
C ARG A 187 11.39 -2.01 16.51
N ARG A 188 11.98 -1.91 15.32
CA ARG A 188 13.19 -1.13 15.09
C ARG A 188 13.01 0.34 15.45
N ASN A 189 11.89 0.94 15.05
CA ASN A 189 11.60 2.36 15.35
C ASN A 189 11.47 2.57 16.87
N ILE A 190 10.85 1.63 17.58
CA ILE A 190 10.77 1.64 19.06
C ILE A 190 12.18 1.59 19.66
N ASP A 191 13.04 0.68 19.20
CA ASP A 191 14.40 0.55 19.68
C ASP A 191 15.18 1.86 19.45
N ALA A 192 15.09 2.47 18.27
CA ALA A 192 15.71 3.73 17.95
C ALA A 192 15.19 4.88 18.83
N SER A 193 13.87 4.98 19.06
CA SER A 193 13.27 6.00 19.93
C SER A 193 13.68 5.86 21.40
N ASN A 194 14.06 4.66 21.83
CA ASN A 194 14.59 4.38 23.17
C ASN A 194 16.12 4.58 23.29
N GLY A 195 16.77 5.12 22.23
CA GLY A 195 18.21 5.35 22.20
C GLY A 195 19.03 4.05 22.10
N ILE A 196 18.40 2.93 21.78
CA ILE A 196 19.06 1.68 21.45
C ILE A 196 19.53 1.80 20.01
N THR A 197 20.64 2.48 19.82
CA THR A 197 21.38 2.49 18.56
C THR A 197 22.23 1.22 18.52
N GLU A 198 21.63 0.09 18.21
CA GLU A 198 22.41 -0.90 17.47
C GLU A 198 22.77 -0.22 16.16
N GLU A 199 24.02 -0.34 15.72
CA GLU A 199 24.35 -0.08 14.33
C GLU A 199 23.52 -1.02 13.48
N TYR A 200 22.29 -0.63 13.23
CA TYR A 200 21.48 -1.26 12.21
C TYR A 200 22.19 -0.93 10.90
N ILE A 201 23.06 -1.83 10.48
CA ILE A 201 23.46 -1.95 9.09
C ILE A 201 22.16 -1.80 8.31
N ASP A 202 22.14 -0.89 7.35
CA ASP A 202 20.96 -0.62 6.50
C ASP A 202 20.49 -1.94 5.87
N GLU A 203 19.66 -2.68 6.61
CA GLU A 203 19.17 -3.98 6.16
C GLU A 203 18.28 -3.75 4.94
N THR A 204 18.70 -4.32 3.84
CA THR A 204 17.91 -4.37 2.62
C THR A 204 16.56 -5.01 2.92
N ALA A 205 15.49 -4.28 2.67
CA ALA A 205 14.13 -4.72 2.97
C ALA A 205 13.52 -5.53 1.85
N SER A 206 13.91 -5.23 0.63
CA SER A 206 13.52 -5.97 -0.57
C SER A 206 14.56 -5.82 -1.66
N ILE A 207 14.65 -6.83 -2.50
CA ILE A 207 15.51 -6.84 -3.68
C ILE A 207 14.62 -7.14 -4.88
N VAL A 208 14.68 -6.29 -5.89
CA VAL A 208 14.07 -6.56 -7.20
C VAL A 208 15.20 -6.90 -8.16
N ILE A 209 15.16 -8.10 -8.70
CA ILE A 209 16.07 -8.57 -9.74
C ILE A 209 15.33 -8.51 -11.07
N ARG A 210 15.92 -7.87 -12.07
CA ARG A 210 15.34 -7.75 -13.40
C ARG A 210 16.33 -8.24 -14.46
N ASN A 211 15.84 -9.06 -15.39
CA ASN A 211 16.58 -9.48 -16.57
C ASN A 211 16.56 -8.35 -17.61
N GLY A 212 17.76 -7.98 -18.11
CA GLY A 212 17.91 -6.89 -19.08
C GLY A 212 17.34 -7.20 -20.46
N LYS A 213 17.28 -8.47 -20.85
CA LYS A 213 16.80 -8.90 -22.18
C LYS A 213 15.30 -9.13 -22.22
N THR A 214 14.77 -9.89 -21.24
CA THR A 214 13.35 -10.26 -21.21
C THR A 214 12.51 -9.21 -20.50
N ASN A 215 13.13 -8.34 -19.71
CA ASN A 215 12.50 -7.38 -18.81
C ASN A 215 11.66 -8.05 -17.70
N GLU A 216 11.76 -9.37 -17.54
CA GLU A 216 11.15 -10.08 -16.43
C GLU A 216 11.78 -9.66 -15.11
N ALA A 217 10.98 -9.64 -14.05
CA ALA A 217 11.42 -9.21 -12.75
C ALA A 217 10.91 -10.15 -11.66
N HIS A 218 11.77 -10.46 -10.70
CA HIS A 218 11.44 -11.18 -9.48
C HIS A 218 11.64 -10.27 -8.26
N VAL A 219 10.69 -10.30 -7.35
CA VAL A 219 10.74 -9.51 -6.10
C VAL A 219 11.00 -10.47 -4.95
N ILE A 220 12.13 -10.28 -4.27
CA ILE A 220 12.47 -10.97 -3.04
C ILE A 220 12.09 -10.03 -1.90
N GLN A 221 11.07 -10.41 -1.15
CA GLN A 221 10.56 -9.64 -0.02
C GLN A 221 10.17 -10.61 1.09
N ASN A 222 10.49 -10.29 2.33
CA ASN A 222 10.26 -11.15 3.49
C ASN A 222 10.99 -12.51 3.47
N ASP A 223 12.00 -12.65 2.64
CA ASP A 223 12.90 -13.81 2.56
C ASP A 223 14.30 -13.38 3.01
N GLU A 224 14.52 -13.42 4.34
CA GLU A 224 15.77 -12.98 4.95
C GLU A 224 16.98 -13.83 4.51
N GLU A 225 16.76 -15.10 4.22
CA GLU A 225 17.84 -15.98 3.77
C GLU A 225 18.33 -15.56 2.39
N SER A 226 17.42 -15.37 1.44
CA SER A 226 17.77 -14.92 0.09
C SER A 226 18.32 -13.51 0.07
N ILE A 227 17.74 -12.58 0.85
CA ILE A 227 18.24 -11.21 0.99
C ILE A 227 19.65 -11.22 1.57
N GLY A 228 19.87 -11.91 2.69
CA GLY A 228 21.17 -12.00 3.35
C GLY A 228 22.24 -12.64 2.46
N LYS A 229 21.87 -13.64 1.67
CA LYS A 229 22.78 -14.26 0.70
C LYS A 229 23.22 -13.28 -0.38
N ILE A 230 22.30 -12.49 -0.93
CA ILE A 230 22.62 -11.48 -1.96
C ILE A 230 23.47 -10.36 -1.35
N GLU A 231 23.12 -9.87 -0.16
CA GLU A 231 23.92 -8.87 0.53
C GLU A 231 25.34 -9.33 0.81
N GLN A 232 25.51 -10.58 1.24
CA GLN A 232 26.82 -11.17 1.47
C GLN A 232 27.63 -11.25 0.18
N MET A 233 27.01 -11.66 -0.94
CA MET A 233 27.68 -11.66 -2.25
C MET A 233 28.08 -10.25 -2.67
N LEU A 234 27.20 -9.27 -2.52
CA LEU A 234 27.46 -7.87 -2.89
C LEU A 234 28.52 -7.21 -1.99
N GLN A 235 28.55 -7.51 -0.69
CA GLN A 235 29.57 -7.02 0.25
C GLN A 235 30.92 -7.70 0.04
N GLY A 236 30.91 -8.99 -0.31
CA GLY A 236 32.14 -9.75 -0.59
C GLY A 236 32.75 -9.44 -1.95
N MET A 237 32.05 -8.73 -2.82
CA MET A 237 32.50 -8.47 -4.18
C MET A 237 33.63 -7.43 -4.21
N SER A 238 34.80 -7.82 -4.69
CA SER A 238 35.88 -6.87 -4.94
C SER A 238 35.61 -6.06 -6.18
N MET A 239 35.42 -4.75 -5.99
CA MET A 239 35.10 -3.79 -7.06
C MET A 239 36.18 -2.74 -7.17
N ILE A 240 36.76 -2.60 -8.36
CA ILE A 240 37.77 -1.62 -8.68
C ILE A 240 37.14 -0.51 -9.53
N PRO A 241 37.14 0.78 -9.08
CA PRO A 241 36.59 1.85 -9.88
C PRO A 241 37.25 1.91 -11.26
N CYS A 242 36.45 2.08 -12.30
CA CYS A 242 36.90 2.23 -13.67
C CYS A 242 36.30 3.50 -14.31
N SER A 243 36.83 3.88 -15.47
CA SER A 243 36.26 4.98 -16.25
C SER A 243 34.92 4.57 -16.85
N GLU A 244 34.03 5.55 -17.01
CA GLU A 244 32.78 5.37 -17.71
C GLU A 244 33.03 4.90 -19.15
N GLU A 245 32.70 3.65 -19.43
CA GLU A 245 32.57 3.14 -20.79
C GLU A 245 31.07 3.10 -21.11
N SER A 246 30.69 3.34 -22.37
CA SER A 246 29.28 3.32 -22.76
C SER A 246 28.80 1.87 -22.79
N TYR A 247 28.22 1.42 -21.68
CA TYR A 247 27.54 0.14 -21.59
C TYR A 247 26.07 0.32 -22.01
N ASP A 248 25.75 -0.09 -23.22
CA ASP A 248 24.39 0.08 -23.77
C ASP A 248 23.41 -0.99 -23.27
N GLU A 249 23.91 -2.15 -22.82
CA GLU A 249 23.08 -3.27 -22.39
C GLU A 249 23.61 -3.88 -21.08
N TRP A 250 22.73 -4.00 -20.10
CA TRP A 250 22.99 -4.73 -18.86
C TRP A 250 22.31 -6.11 -18.89
N ASP A 251 22.93 -7.12 -18.29
CA ASP A 251 22.34 -8.44 -18.17
C ASP A 251 21.34 -8.52 -17.03
N TYR A 252 21.69 -8.02 -15.84
CA TYR A 252 20.81 -8.00 -14.68
C TYR A 252 20.86 -6.66 -13.97
N LYS A 253 19.70 -6.28 -13.40
CA LYS A 253 19.55 -5.10 -12.56
C LYS A 253 19.08 -5.53 -11.18
N TYR A 254 19.86 -5.23 -10.17
CA TYR A 254 19.49 -5.37 -8.78
C TYR A 254 19.06 -4.03 -8.23
N THR A 255 17.84 -3.95 -7.72
CA THR A 255 17.35 -2.78 -6.99
C THR A 255 17.17 -3.17 -5.55
N LEU A 256 18.07 -2.72 -4.69
CA LEU A 256 18.01 -2.92 -3.26
C LEU A 256 17.24 -1.73 -2.66
N SER A 257 16.19 -2.01 -1.96
CA SER A 257 15.38 -1.01 -1.29
C SER A 257 15.54 -1.19 0.21
N ASN A 258 15.95 -0.14 0.91
CA ASN A 258 15.88 -0.14 2.35
C ASN A 258 14.50 0.34 2.84
N ARG A 259 14.28 0.26 4.13
CA ARG A 259 13.01 0.59 4.79
C ARG A 259 12.67 2.08 4.76
N LYS A 260 13.61 2.95 4.38
CA LYS A 260 13.42 4.40 4.22
C LYS A 260 13.11 4.80 2.79
N ASN A 261 12.73 3.82 1.93
CA ASN A 261 12.58 4.02 0.49
C ASN A 261 13.82 4.61 -0.20
N GLN A 262 15.00 4.40 0.37
CA GLN A 262 16.25 4.70 -0.31
C GLN A 262 16.58 3.49 -1.20
N PHE A 263 17.02 3.78 -2.39
CA PHE A 263 17.34 2.76 -3.37
C PHE A 263 18.83 2.76 -3.64
N LYS A 264 19.39 1.57 -3.73
CA LYS A 264 20.69 1.36 -4.35
C LYS A 264 20.45 0.48 -5.56
N VAL A 265 20.83 0.93 -6.72
CA VAL A 265 20.67 0.18 -7.96
C VAL A 265 22.04 -0.26 -8.44
N MET A 266 22.15 -1.56 -8.74
CA MET A 266 23.34 -2.12 -9.37
C MET A 266 22.95 -2.73 -10.70
N TYR A 267 23.58 -2.29 -11.75
CA TYR A 267 23.51 -2.88 -13.08
C TYR A 267 24.71 -3.78 -13.27
N ILE A 268 24.49 -5.02 -13.65
CA ILE A 268 25.52 -6.01 -13.92
C ILE A 268 25.63 -6.19 -15.45
N PHE A 269 26.82 -6.02 -15.96
CA PHE A 269 27.12 -6.20 -17.39
C PHE A 269 27.83 -7.52 -17.61
N ARG A 270 27.69 -8.08 -18.82
CA ARG A 270 28.16 -9.42 -19.19
C ARG A 270 29.67 -9.62 -19.06
N ASP A 271 30.43 -8.56 -19.15
CA ASP A 271 31.90 -8.60 -19.24
C ASP A 271 32.61 -8.42 -17.89
N GLY A 272 31.87 -8.59 -16.80
CA GLY A 272 32.46 -8.47 -15.46
C GLY A 272 32.52 -7.02 -14.96
N HIS A 273 31.75 -6.11 -15.54
CA HIS A 273 31.60 -4.77 -15.06
C HIS A 273 30.27 -4.58 -14.34
N CYS A 274 30.20 -3.56 -13.49
CA CYS A 274 28.96 -3.12 -12.90
C CYS A 274 28.89 -1.60 -12.79
N CYS A 275 27.67 -1.07 -12.73
CA CYS A 275 27.40 0.31 -12.43
C CYS A 275 26.55 0.37 -11.17
N VAL A 276 26.98 1.13 -10.20
CA VAL A 276 26.21 1.40 -8.99
C VAL A 276 25.66 2.82 -9.07
N ASN A 277 24.35 2.92 -8.97
CA ASN A 277 23.65 4.19 -8.88
C ASN A 277 23.29 4.43 -7.41
N ASP A 278 23.76 5.53 -6.85
CA ASP A 278 23.50 5.91 -5.47
C ASP A 278 22.17 6.68 -5.32
N LYS A 279 21.82 7.02 -4.08
CA LYS A 279 20.59 7.77 -3.73
C LYS A 279 20.49 9.15 -4.40
N ASP A 280 21.61 9.72 -4.83
CA ASP A 280 21.69 11.03 -5.47
C ASP A 280 21.72 10.91 -7.01
N ASN A 281 21.45 9.70 -7.55
CA ASN A 281 21.50 9.33 -8.96
C ASN A 281 22.88 9.49 -9.62
N ASN A 282 23.96 9.41 -8.84
CA ASN A 282 25.30 9.36 -9.40
C ASN A 282 25.65 7.93 -9.80
N ASN A 283 26.10 7.75 -11.02
CA ASN A 283 26.60 6.47 -11.53
C ASN A 283 28.08 6.34 -11.25
N THR A 284 28.47 5.25 -10.60
CA THR A 284 29.88 4.89 -10.44
C THR A 284 30.11 3.53 -11.08
N TYR A 285 31.08 3.46 -11.97
CA TYR A 285 31.42 2.25 -12.72
C TYR A 285 32.58 1.52 -12.07
N TYR A 286 32.51 0.20 -12.07
CA TYR A 286 33.50 -0.68 -11.48
C TYR A 286 33.74 -1.90 -12.36
N THR A 287 34.98 -2.39 -12.34
CA THR A 287 35.34 -3.74 -12.78
C THR A 287 35.23 -4.67 -11.57
N ILE A 288 34.61 -5.81 -11.74
CA ILE A 288 34.50 -6.84 -10.70
C ILE A 288 35.70 -7.76 -10.84
N ASP A 289 36.59 -7.75 -9.85
CA ASP A 289 37.82 -8.55 -9.86
C ASP A 289 37.58 -9.99 -9.35
N ASP A 290 36.51 -10.18 -8.56
CA ASP A 290 36.13 -11.51 -8.07
C ASP A 290 35.13 -12.19 -9.02
N THR A 291 35.70 -12.95 -9.94
CA THR A 291 34.91 -13.72 -10.94
C THR A 291 34.02 -14.79 -10.29
N SER A 292 34.36 -15.31 -9.11
CA SER A 292 33.53 -16.33 -8.42
C SER A 292 32.24 -15.75 -7.93
N THR A 293 32.31 -14.66 -7.15
CA THR A 293 31.14 -13.96 -6.61
C THR A 293 30.28 -13.37 -7.72
N TYR A 294 30.91 -12.84 -8.79
CA TYR A 294 30.18 -12.38 -9.97
C TYR A 294 29.34 -13.50 -10.60
N ASN A 295 29.95 -14.68 -10.84
CA ASN A 295 29.23 -15.80 -11.43
C ASN A 295 28.11 -16.32 -10.53
N GLU A 296 28.33 -16.39 -9.22
CA GLU A 296 27.27 -16.77 -8.26
C GLU A 296 26.07 -15.83 -8.33
N LEU A 297 26.32 -14.52 -8.42
CA LEU A 297 25.29 -13.50 -8.53
C LEU A 297 24.46 -13.65 -9.82
N ILE A 298 25.15 -13.89 -10.95
CA ILE A 298 24.53 -14.14 -12.25
C ILE A 298 23.69 -15.43 -12.23
N GLU A 299 24.23 -16.53 -11.72
CA GLU A 299 23.49 -17.80 -11.65
C GLU A 299 22.29 -17.72 -10.71
N PHE A 300 22.42 -16.97 -9.60
CA PHE A 300 21.30 -16.71 -8.73
C PHE A 300 20.19 -15.91 -9.44
N ALA A 301 20.55 -14.84 -10.16
CA ALA A 301 19.58 -14.07 -10.95
C ALA A 301 18.88 -14.93 -12.00
N LYS A 302 19.63 -15.73 -12.77
CA LYS A 302 19.08 -16.66 -13.76
C LYS A 302 18.05 -17.61 -13.16
N SER A 303 18.33 -18.13 -11.98
CA SER A 303 17.43 -19.08 -11.31
C SER A 303 16.04 -18.47 -10.97
N LEU A 304 15.93 -17.14 -10.97
CA LEU A 304 14.73 -16.41 -10.58
C LEU A 304 13.99 -15.72 -11.74
N VAL A 305 14.75 -15.31 -12.81
CA VAL A 305 14.18 -14.44 -13.86
C VAL A 305 14.48 -14.91 -15.30
N ASP A 306 15.06 -16.10 -15.48
CA ASP A 306 15.23 -16.80 -16.76
C ASP A 306 14.29 -18.02 -16.81
#